data_3d26f2c9b39ebe6b6f3fc40a75c947a5
#
_entry.id   3d26f2c9b39ebe6b6f3fc40a75c947a5
#
_cell.length_a   1.000
_cell.length_b   1.000
_cell.length_c   1.000
_cell.angle_alpha   90.00
_cell.angle_beta   90.00
_cell.angle_gamma   90.00
#
_symmetry.space_group_name_H-M   'P 1'
#
loop_
_entity.id
_entity.type
_entity.pdbx_description
1 polymer ?
#
loop_
_entity_poly.entity_id
_entity_poly.type
_entity_poly.pdbx_seq_one_letter_code
_entity_poly.pdbx_strand_id
1 'polypeptide(L)'
;MEASEAAQNALERVLEAKKGERIVIFCDDTRAQVGEAFELGAQNLKLNMKLVLLETDPQVFRKEIPSQLNKYLTDQHADIYINLLRGIREETPFRIKLIRSETSDGKTRLGHCPDVTIDMLTKGALALTVEEHRQMQDFAQSLMDRLKEAVKLEITTPAGTKLSLNVKERPFFTDTMLDWKLMKWMNLPTGEVIVAPV
;
A
#
# COMPACT_ATOMS: atom_id res chain seq x y z
N MET A 1 6.24 -5.58 -18.04
CA MET A 1 7.24 -5.34 -16.99
C MET A 1 7.46 -6.63 -16.23
N GLU A 2 8.67 -6.91 -15.78
CA GLU A 2 8.91 -8.02 -14.87
C GLU A 2 8.30 -7.74 -13.50
N ALA A 3 7.72 -8.75 -12.85
CA ALA A 3 7.03 -8.55 -11.57
C ALA A 3 7.97 -8.04 -10.45
N SER A 4 9.21 -8.49 -10.44
CA SER A 4 10.23 -8.03 -9.47
C SER A 4 10.66 -6.58 -9.70
N GLU A 5 10.68 -6.11 -10.95
CA GLU A 5 10.93 -4.71 -11.28
C GLU A 5 9.78 -3.81 -10.80
N ALA A 6 8.53 -4.24 -11.01
CA ALA A 6 7.37 -3.53 -10.49
C ALA A 6 7.37 -3.43 -8.96
N ALA A 7 7.67 -4.54 -8.29
CA ALA A 7 7.81 -4.59 -6.83
C ALA A 7 8.94 -3.67 -6.34
N GLN A 8 10.10 -3.68 -7.02
CA GLN A 8 11.22 -2.78 -6.72
C GLN A 8 10.80 -1.31 -6.85
N ASN A 9 10.13 -0.94 -7.95
CA ASN A 9 9.66 0.42 -8.18
C ASN A 9 8.65 0.86 -7.09
N ALA A 10 7.72 0.00 -6.70
CA ALA A 10 6.79 0.28 -5.61
C ALA A 10 7.52 0.52 -4.27
N LEU A 11 8.48 -0.33 -3.93
CA LEU A 11 9.29 -0.16 -2.72
C LEU A 11 10.09 1.14 -2.74
N GLU A 12 10.74 1.46 -3.85
CA GLU A 12 11.61 2.63 -3.96
C GLU A 12 10.83 3.95 -4.09
N ARG A 13 9.79 3.98 -4.96
CA ARG A 13 9.09 5.23 -5.33
C ARG A 13 7.95 5.57 -4.41
N VAL A 14 7.29 4.56 -3.84
CA VAL A 14 6.14 4.77 -2.97
C VAL A 14 6.53 4.69 -1.51
N LEU A 15 7.24 3.62 -1.11
CA LEU A 15 7.66 3.41 0.28
C LEU A 15 9.01 4.06 0.61
N GLU A 16 9.64 4.72 -0.35
CA GLU A 16 10.93 5.42 -0.16
C GLU A 16 12.00 4.52 0.48
N ALA A 17 12.03 3.24 0.09
CA ALA A 17 12.94 2.26 0.65
C ALA A 17 14.40 2.62 0.37
N LYS A 18 15.24 2.53 1.40
CA LYS A 18 16.66 2.89 1.34
C LYS A 18 17.53 1.66 1.62
N LYS A 19 18.62 1.55 0.89
CA LYS A 19 19.62 0.50 1.10
C LYS A 19 19.94 0.29 2.59
N GLY A 20 19.90 -0.97 3.02
CA GLY A 20 20.23 -1.37 4.39
C GLY A 20 19.06 -1.33 5.37
N GLU A 21 17.92 -0.74 5.00
CA GLU A 21 16.72 -0.79 5.83
C GLU A 21 16.18 -2.22 5.94
N ARG A 22 15.52 -2.48 7.04
CA ARG A 22 14.89 -3.76 7.32
C ARG A 22 13.47 -3.78 6.77
N ILE A 23 13.16 -4.78 5.96
CA ILE A 23 11.82 -5.03 5.43
C ILE A 23 11.31 -6.41 5.85
N VAL A 24 10.07 -6.47 6.31
CA VAL A 24 9.34 -7.71 6.56
C VAL A 24 8.13 -7.78 5.63
N ILE A 25 8.00 -8.89 4.92
CA ILE A 25 6.90 -9.17 3.99
C ILE A 25 6.04 -10.27 4.60
N PHE A 26 4.81 -9.96 5.00
CA PHE A 26 3.82 -10.96 5.37
C PHE A 26 3.02 -11.33 4.14
N CYS A 27 3.04 -12.59 3.78
CA CYS A 27 2.47 -13.08 2.53
C CYS A 27 1.64 -14.32 2.76
N ASP A 28 0.39 -14.31 2.34
CA ASP A 28 -0.43 -15.52 2.30
C ASP A 28 0.13 -16.49 1.25
N ASP A 29 0.10 -17.78 1.52
CA ASP A 29 0.58 -18.85 0.62
C ASP A 29 -0.06 -18.78 -0.76
N THR A 30 -1.32 -18.40 -0.84
CA THR A 30 -2.06 -18.15 -2.10
C THR A 30 -1.51 -16.97 -2.91
N ARG A 31 -0.59 -16.18 -2.36
CA ARG A 31 0.07 -15.02 -2.97
C ARG A 31 1.60 -15.22 -3.11
N ALA A 32 2.09 -16.44 -2.96
CA ALA A 32 3.52 -16.74 -2.91
C ALA A 32 4.32 -16.14 -4.09
N GLN A 33 3.79 -16.20 -5.32
CA GLN A 33 4.44 -15.61 -6.50
C GLN A 33 4.60 -14.07 -6.39
N VAL A 34 3.63 -13.40 -5.78
CA VAL A 34 3.74 -11.96 -5.51
C VAL A 34 4.76 -11.71 -4.40
N GLY A 35 4.77 -12.56 -3.37
CA GLY A 35 5.77 -12.56 -2.31
C GLY A 35 7.20 -12.67 -2.84
N GLU A 36 7.45 -13.61 -3.75
CA GLU A 36 8.73 -13.80 -4.42
C GLU A 36 9.14 -12.58 -5.26
N ALA A 37 8.19 -11.93 -5.94
CA ALA A 37 8.47 -10.71 -6.70
C ALA A 37 8.91 -9.56 -5.78
N PHE A 38 8.24 -9.35 -4.64
CA PHE A 38 8.64 -8.35 -3.65
C PHE A 38 9.97 -8.72 -2.96
N GLU A 39 10.22 -10.01 -2.71
CA GLU A 39 11.50 -10.50 -2.20
C GLU A 39 12.65 -10.12 -3.13
N LEU A 40 12.54 -10.44 -4.43
CA LEU A 40 13.54 -10.08 -5.43
C LEU A 40 13.72 -8.57 -5.57
N GLY A 41 12.62 -7.80 -5.58
CA GLY A 41 12.67 -6.33 -5.61
C GLY A 41 13.42 -5.75 -4.40
N ALA A 42 13.17 -6.29 -3.20
CA ALA A 42 13.87 -5.89 -1.98
C ALA A 42 15.37 -6.25 -2.01
N GLN A 43 15.71 -7.43 -2.55
CA GLN A 43 17.11 -7.84 -2.74
C GLN A 43 17.86 -6.90 -3.70
N ASN A 44 17.24 -6.52 -4.82
CA ASN A 44 17.80 -5.57 -5.78
C ASN A 44 18.12 -4.21 -5.14
N LEU A 45 17.27 -3.75 -4.22
CA LEU A 45 17.47 -2.53 -3.43
C LEU A 45 18.45 -2.70 -2.26
N LYS A 46 18.98 -3.91 -2.06
CA LYS A 46 19.89 -4.24 -0.95
C LYS A 46 19.28 -3.98 0.42
N LEU A 47 18.00 -4.32 0.58
CA LEU A 47 17.30 -4.30 1.86
C LEU A 47 17.63 -5.55 2.68
N ASN A 48 17.56 -5.43 4.01
CA ASN A 48 17.62 -6.58 4.92
C ASN A 48 16.23 -7.20 5.01
N MET A 49 15.97 -8.17 4.14
CA MET A 49 14.63 -8.66 3.88
C MET A 49 14.30 -9.96 4.64
N LYS A 50 13.03 -10.09 5.06
CA LYS A 50 12.42 -11.33 5.55
C LYS A 50 11.03 -11.53 4.95
N LEU A 51 10.86 -12.60 4.18
CA LEU A 51 9.56 -13.10 3.74
C LEU A 51 9.02 -14.09 4.78
N VAL A 52 7.77 -13.91 5.17
CA VAL A 52 7.03 -14.79 6.11
C VAL A 52 5.77 -15.25 5.42
N LEU A 53 5.74 -16.53 5.05
CA LEU A 53 4.54 -17.16 4.47
C LEU A 53 3.55 -17.54 5.56
N LEU A 54 2.28 -17.28 5.31
CA LEU A 54 1.15 -17.59 6.16
C LEU A 54 0.26 -18.61 5.43
N GLU A 55 0.07 -19.76 6.04
CA GLU A 55 -0.89 -20.73 5.53
C GLU A 55 -2.31 -20.18 5.62
N THR A 56 -3.11 -20.43 4.59
CA THR A 56 -4.51 -20.00 4.50
C THR A 56 -5.43 -21.21 4.32
N ASP A 57 -6.50 -21.24 5.09
CA ASP A 57 -7.61 -22.16 4.90
C ASP A 57 -8.80 -21.38 4.32
N PRO A 58 -9.41 -21.82 3.21
CA PRO A 58 -10.57 -21.15 2.63
C PRO A 58 -11.79 -21.06 3.54
N GLN A 59 -11.88 -21.96 4.53
CA GLN A 59 -13.00 -22.05 5.47
C GLN A 59 -12.72 -21.40 6.83
N VAL A 60 -11.44 -21.02 7.09
CA VAL A 60 -11.03 -20.43 8.38
C VAL A 60 -10.57 -18.99 8.17
N PHE A 61 -11.18 -18.07 8.91
CA PHE A 61 -10.89 -16.64 8.83
C PHE A 61 -10.16 -16.16 10.08
N ARG A 62 -9.03 -15.51 9.86
CA ARG A 62 -8.21 -14.95 10.94
C ARG A 62 -8.94 -13.77 11.61
N LYS A 63 -9.02 -13.78 12.93
CA LYS A 63 -9.58 -12.69 13.76
C LYS A 63 -8.48 -11.98 14.56
N GLU A 64 -7.43 -12.74 14.90
CA GLU A 64 -6.29 -12.29 15.68
C GLU A 64 -4.99 -12.41 14.89
N ILE A 65 -3.96 -11.71 15.33
CA ILE A 65 -2.62 -11.79 14.74
C ILE A 65 -2.05 -13.17 15.08
N PRO A 66 -1.64 -13.98 14.09
CA PRO A 66 -0.98 -15.26 14.34
C PRO A 66 0.28 -15.09 15.20
N SER A 67 0.44 -15.92 16.22
CA SER A 67 1.55 -15.81 17.19
C SER A 67 2.95 -15.87 16.53
N GLN A 68 3.07 -16.55 15.40
CA GLN A 68 4.31 -16.60 14.60
C GLN A 68 4.79 -15.23 14.11
N LEU A 69 3.91 -14.22 14.04
CA LEU A 69 4.25 -12.86 13.63
C LEU A 69 4.77 -11.99 14.78
N ASN A 70 4.49 -12.36 16.04
CA ASN A 70 4.80 -11.53 17.21
C ASN A 70 6.26 -11.07 17.25
N LYS A 71 7.21 -11.97 16.97
CA LYS A 71 8.65 -11.63 16.99
C LYS A 71 9.03 -10.52 15.99
N TYR A 72 8.29 -10.42 14.87
CA TYR A 72 8.54 -9.39 13.85
C TYR A 72 7.86 -8.06 14.20
N LEU A 73 6.87 -8.09 15.07
CA LEU A 73 6.11 -6.92 15.53
C LEU A 73 6.66 -6.32 16.83
N THR A 74 7.56 -7.05 17.50
CA THR A 74 8.19 -6.62 18.77
C THR A 74 9.72 -6.56 18.63
N ASP A 75 10.40 -7.69 18.82
CA ASP A 75 11.86 -7.77 18.94
C ASP A 75 12.58 -7.48 17.63
N GLN A 76 11.94 -7.78 16.50
CA GLN A 76 12.48 -7.66 15.16
C GLN A 76 11.68 -6.69 14.30
N HIS A 77 11.22 -5.60 14.91
CA HIS A 77 10.45 -4.57 14.22
C HIS A 77 11.19 -4.02 12.98
N ALA A 78 10.47 -3.80 11.89
CA ALA A 78 11.05 -3.41 10.60
C ALA A 78 10.85 -1.93 10.30
N ASP A 79 11.72 -1.36 9.46
CA ASP A 79 11.55 -0.02 8.91
C ASP A 79 10.39 0.02 7.90
N ILE A 80 10.18 -1.12 7.20
CA ILE A 80 9.16 -1.27 6.17
C ILE A 80 8.43 -2.60 6.36
N TYR A 81 7.09 -2.58 6.27
CA TYR A 81 6.29 -3.79 6.11
C TYR A 81 5.57 -3.81 4.77
N ILE A 82 5.38 -5.01 4.22
CA ILE A 82 4.49 -5.29 3.09
C ILE A 82 3.53 -6.40 3.49
N ASN A 83 2.22 -6.15 3.32
CA ASN A 83 1.17 -7.12 3.61
C ASN A 83 0.52 -7.61 2.31
N LEU A 84 0.88 -8.81 1.88
CA LEU A 84 0.33 -9.50 0.71
C LEU A 84 -0.72 -10.53 1.19
N LEU A 85 -1.83 -10.02 1.71
CA LEU A 85 -2.86 -10.82 2.38
C LEU A 85 -4.10 -10.92 1.51
N ARG A 86 -4.91 -11.96 1.74
CA ARG A 86 -6.23 -12.05 1.12
C ARG A 86 -7.14 -10.92 1.62
N GLY A 87 -7.89 -10.29 0.69
CA GLY A 87 -8.71 -9.09 0.93
C GLY A 87 -10.13 -9.38 1.43
N ILE A 88 -10.42 -10.61 1.87
CA ILE A 88 -11.76 -11.02 2.27
C ILE A 88 -12.28 -10.23 3.47
N ARG A 89 -13.57 -9.93 3.46
CA ARG A 89 -14.25 -9.08 4.46
C ARG A 89 -14.11 -9.62 5.87
N GLU A 90 -14.19 -10.93 6.03
CA GLU A 90 -14.14 -11.64 7.30
C GLU A 90 -12.83 -11.45 8.05
N GLU A 91 -11.73 -11.14 7.34
CA GLU A 91 -10.41 -10.87 7.91
C GLU A 91 -10.09 -9.38 8.09
N THR A 92 -11.00 -8.49 7.78
CA THR A 92 -10.80 -7.05 8.00
C THR A 92 -10.38 -6.72 9.45
N PRO A 93 -10.99 -7.30 10.50
CA PRO A 93 -10.55 -7.04 11.89
C PRO A 93 -9.09 -7.46 12.15
N PHE A 94 -8.67 -8.61 11.60
CA PHE A 94 -7.29 -9.09 11.67
C PHE A 94 -6.32 -8.09 11.00
N ARG A 95 -6.61 -7.70 9.74
CA ARG A 95 -5.77 -6.76 9.00
C ARG A 95 -5.63 -5.41 9.71
N ILE A 96 -6.73 -4.88 10.28
CA ILE A 96 -6.67 -3.62 11.06
C ILE A 96 -5.77 -3.78 12.30
N LYS A 97 -5.87 -4.89 13.03
CA LYS A 97 -5.00 -5.17 14.19
C LYS A 97 -3.53 -5.25 13.77
N LEU A 98 -3.26 -5.93 12.65
CA LEU A 98 -1.91 -6.09 12.12
C LEU A 98 -1.32 -4.73 11.73
N ILE A 99 -2.01 -3.93 10.92
CA ILE A 99 -1.60 -2.57 10.52
C ILE A 99 -1.25 -1.72 11.76
N ARG A 100 -2.11 -1.73 12.79
CA ARG A 100 -1.87 -0.98 14.03
C ARG A 100 -0.62 -1.45 14.76
N SER A 101 -0.36 -2.75 14.78
CA SER A 101 0.82 -3.32 15.42
C SER A 101 2.10 -2.99 14.67
N GLU A 102 2.08 -3.08 13.33
CA GLU A 102 3.21 -2.76 12.45
C GLU A 102 3.61 -1.29 12.51
N THR A 103 2.64 -0.40 12.69
CA THR A 103 2.86 1.06 12.68
C THR A 103 2.93 1.68 14.07
N SER A 104 2.97 0.85 15.12
CA SER A 104 2.89 1.30 16.52
C SER A 104 4.05 2.19 16.98
N ASP A 105 5.22 2.05 16.36
CA ASP A 105 6.41 2.86 16.68
C ASP A 105 6.37 4.29 16.09
N GLY A 106 5.41 4.57 15.21
CA GLY A 106 5.25 5.85 14.54
C GLY A 106 6.34 6.20 13.53
N LYS A 107 7.24 5.26 13.18
CA LYS A 107 8.35 5.46 12.23
C LYS A 107 8.28 4.54 11.02
N THR A 108 7.66 3.39 11.18
CA THR A 108 7.48 2.36 10.15
C THR A 108 6.65 2.88 8.98
N ARG A 109 7.02 2.42 7.78
CA ARG A 109 6.26 2.61 6.53
C ARG A 109 5.67 1.28 6.11
N LEU A 110 4.37 1.25 5.86
CA LEU A 110 3.66 0.01 5.53
C LEU A 110 2.93 0.14 4.20
N GLY A 111 3.19 -0.79 3.29
CA GLY A 111 2.38 -1.05 2.09
C GLY A 111 1.40 -2.20 2.36
N HIS A 112 0.11 -1.92 2.37
CA HIS A 112 -0.94 -2.92 2.54
C HIS A 112 -1.53 -3.27 1.17
N CYS A 113 -1.41 -4.53 0.76
CA CYS A 113 -1.72 -5.01 -0.59
C CYS A 113 -2.79 -6.13 -0.55
N PRO A 114 -4.03 -5.84 -0.12
CA PRO A 114 -5.06 -6.88 -0.06
C PRO A 114 -5.42 -7.35 -1.47
N ASP A 115 -5.45 -8.69 -1.66
CA ASP A 115 -5.78 -9.36 -2.93
C ASP A 115 -4.91 -8.98 -4.14
N VAL A 116 -3.71 -8.45 -3.91
CA VAL A 116 -2.78 -8.18 -5.00
C VAL A 116 -2.47 -9.47 -5.79
N THR A 117 -2.42 -9.34 -7.10
CA THR A 117 -2.16 -10.46 -8.02
C THR A 117 -0.90 -10.23 -8.85
N ILE A 118 -0.35 -11.30 -9.42
CA ILE A 118 0.81 -11.21 -10.30
C ILE A 118 0.52 -10.36 -11.56
N ASP A 119 -0.71 -10.39 -12.06
CA ASP A 119 -1.11 -9.56 -13.20
C ASP A 119 -1.07 -8.06 -12.87
N MET A 120 -1.35 -7.67 -11.63
CA MET A 120 -1.23 -6.27 -11.19
C MET A 120 0.22 -5.78 -11.24
N LEU A 121 1.21 -6.66 -11.01
CA LEU A 121 2.63 -6.33 -11.11
C LEU A 121 3.16 -6.39 -12.55
N THR A 122 2.57 -7.17 -13.43
CA THR A 122 3.11 -7.38 -14.79
C THR A 122 2.43 -6.53 -15.86
N LYS A 123 1.14 -6.24 -15.70
CA LYS A 123 0.28 -5.58 -16.69
C LYS A 123 -0.67 -4.54 -16.11
N GLY A 124 -0.88 -4.56 -14.79
CA GLY A 124 -1.88 -3.75 -14.10
C GLY A 124 -1.29 -2.54 -13.37
N ALA A 125 -1.99 -2.11 -12.34
CA ALA A 125 -1.74 -0.84 -11.66
C ALA A 125 -0.41 -0.73 -10.90
N LEU A 126 0.32 -1.84 -10.68
CA LEU A 126 1.66 -1.84 -10.12
C LEU A 126 2.77 -1.93 -11.20
N ALA A 127 2.40 -2.24 -12.44
CA ALA A 127 3.34 -2.35 -13.56
C ALA A 127 3.73 -0.96 -14.11
N LEU A 128 4.19 -0.08 -13.24
CA LEU A 128 4.58 1.29 -13.59
C LEU A 128 6.10 1.43 -13.66
N THR A 129 6.57 2.04 -14.73
CA THR A 129 7.96 2.50 -14.85
C THR A 129 8.23 3.66 -13.89
N VAL A 130 9.48 3.97 -13.65
CA VAL A 130 9.88 5.13 -12.86
C VAL A 130 9.27 6.43 -13.40
N GLU A 131 9.22 6.58 -14.74
CA GLU A 131 8.65 7.75 -15.37
C GLU A 131 7.13 7.83 -15.20
N GLU A 132 6.41 6.70 -15.32
CA GLU A 132 4.97 6.65 -15.09
C GLU A 132 4.62 6.94 -13.63
N HIS A 133 5.41 6.45 -12.67
CA HIS A 133 5.28 6.85 -11.27
C HIS A 133 5.41 8.36 -11.09
N ARG A 134 6.43 8.98 -11.70
CA ARG A 134 6.62 10.43 -11.63
C ARG A 134 5.45 11.20 -12.24
N GLN A 135 4.98 10.79 -13.43
CA GLN A 135 3.83 11.41 -14.08
C GLN A 135 2.55 11.32 -13.24
N MET A 136 2.32 10.18 -12.60
CA MET A 136 1.20 9.98 -11.67
C MET A 136 1.30 10.92 -10.47
N GLN A 137 2.48 11.07 -9.87
CA GLN A 137 2.73 11.99 -8.76
C GLN A 137 2.54 13.44 -9.15
N ASP A 138 3.10 13.87 -10.29
CA ASP A 138 2.97 15.23 -10.83
C ASP A 138 1.49 15.55 -11.12
N PHE A 139 0.74 14.60 -11.68
CA PHE A 139 -0.68 14.76 -11.94
C PHE A 139 -1.49 14.90 -10.64
N ALA A 140 -1.24 14.05 -9.65
CA ALA A 140 -1.90 14.11 -8.35
C ALA A 140 -1.63 15.45 -7.64
N GLN A 141 -0.38 15.93 -7.65
CA GLN A 141 -0.02 17.22 -7.09
C GLN A 141 -0.74 18.36 -7.81
N SER A 142 -0.73 18.37 -9.15
CA SER A 142 -1.43 19.38 -9.95
C SER A 142 -2.94 19.41 -9.66
N LEU A 143 -3.55 18.23 -9.43
CA LEU A 143 -4.96 18.13 -9.08
C LEU A 143 -5.21 18.70 -7.68
N MET A 144 -4.40 18.35 -6.69
CA MET A 144 -4.52 18.90 -5.32
C MET A 144 -4.37 20.42 -5.30
N ASP A 145 -3.40 20.97 -6.06
CA ASP A 145 -3.19 22.41 -6.15
C ASP A 145 -4.41 23.14 -6.72
N ARG A 146 -5.09 22.56 -7.72
CA ARG A 146 -6.33 23.11 -8.29
C ARG A 146 -7.50 23.02 -7.32
N LEU A 147 -7.54 21.99 -6.48
CA LEU A 147 -8.64 21.73 -5.56
C LEU A 147 -8.47 22.38 -4.17
N LYS A 148 -7.31 22.97 -3.90
CA LYS A 148 -6.93 23.50 -2.59
C LYS A 148 -7.98 24.43 -1.96
N GLU A 149 -8.59 25.30 -2.77
CA GLU A 149 -9.60 26.28 -2.34
C GLU A 149 -11.03 25.85 -2.70
N ALA A 150 -11.23 24.59 -3.08
CA ALA A 150 -12.53 24.11 -3.50
C ALA A 150 -13.51 24.08 -2.31
N VAL A 151 -14.70 24.60 -2.52
CA VAL A 151 -15.81 24.56 -1.57
C VAL A 151 -16.79 23.46 -1.93
N LYS A 152 -16.91 23.17 -3.22
CA LYS A 152 -17.88 22.22 -3.78
C LYS A 152 -17.27 21.48 -4.95
N LEU A 153 -17.55 20.19 -5.03
CA LEU A 153 -17.28 19.36 -6.20
C LEU A 153 -18.58 18.97 -6.87
N GLU A 154 -18.65 19.14 -8.17
CA GLU A 154 -19.74 18.64 -9.01
C GLU A 154 -19.19 17.64 -10.02
N ILE A 155 -19.69 16.43 -9.94
CA ILE A 155 -19.24 15.30 -10.78
C ILE A 155 -20.39 14.86 -11.66
N THR A 156 -20.18 14.87 -12.97
CA THR A 156 -21.13 14.38 -13.94
C THR A 156 -20.46 13.41 -14.90
N THR A 157 -21.18 12.38 -15.34
CA THR A 157 -20.67 11.44 -16.34
C THR A 157 -21.73 11.18 -17.44
N PRO A 158 -21.31 10.80 -18.65
CA PRO A 158 -22.26 10.40 -19.70
C PRO A 158 -23.17 9.23 -19.29
N ALA A 159 -22.74 8.38 -18.37
CA ALA A 159 -23.52 7.28 -17.83
C ALA A 159 -24.63 7.73 -16.83
N GLY A 160 -24.77 9.04 -16.58
CA GLY A 160 -25.85 9.58 -15.75
C GLY A 160 -25.47 9.90 -14.31
N THR A 161 -24.21 9.78 -13.91
CA THR A 161 -23.80 10.24 -12.58
C THR A 161 -24.01 11.77 -12.48
N LYS A 162 -24.66 12.20 -11.40
CA LYS A 162 -24.77 13.61 -11.04
C LYS A 162 -24.60 13.72 -9.52
N LEU A 163 -23.41 14.07 -9.08
CA LEU A 163 -23.03 14.12 -7.67
C LEU A 163 -22.55 15.52 -7.30
N SER A 164 -22.98 16.02 -6.17
CA SER A 164 -22.53 17.29 -5.61
C SER A 164 -22.05 17.05 -4.18
N LEU A 165 -20.81 17.43 -3.88
CA LEU A 165 -20.16 17.23 -2.59
C LEU A 165 -19.73 18.58 -2.02
N ASN A 166 -20.04 18.84 -0.75
CA ASN A 166 -19.45 19.94 -0.01
C ASN A 166 -18.07 19.50 0.52
N VAL A 167 -17.03 20.24 0.14
CA VAL A 167 -15.63 19.96 0.53
C VAL A 167 -14.97 21.17 1.20
N LYS A 168 -15.78 22.13 1.64
CA LYS A 168 -15.28 23.33 2.31
C LYS A 168 -14.44 22.97 3.53
N GLU A 169 -13.23 23.52 3.60
CA GLU A 169 -12.26 23.29 4.69
C GLU A 169 -11.84 21.82 4.86
N ARG A 170 -11.99 21.01 3.80
CA ARG A 170 -11.54 19.61 3.79
C ARG A 170 -10.18 19.50 3.11
N PRO A 171 -9.19 18.89 3.77
CA PRO A 171 -7.90 18.66 3.12
C PRO A 171 -8.04 17.59 2.03
N PHE A 172 -7.42 17.85 0.89
CA PHE A 172 -7.14 16.83 -0.11
C PHE A 172 -5.80 16.21 0.18
N PHE A 173 -5.69 14.92 0.01
CA PHE A 173 -4.42 14.20 0.11
C PHE A 173 -4.31 13.14 -0.99
N THR A 174 -3.11 12.66 -1.24
CA THR A 174 -2.85 11.61 -2.22
C THR A 174 -2.08 10.46 -1.57
N ASP A 175 -2.28 9.27 -2.07
CA ASP A 175 -1.51 8.08 -1.73
C ASP A 175 -0.29 7.87 -2.65
N THR A 176 -0.12 8.72 -3.69
CA THR A 176 1.02 8.62 -4.61
C THR A 176 2.32 9.18 -4.02
N MET A 177 2.19 10.10 -3.06
CA MET A 177 3.29 10.71 -2.31
C MET A 177 2.81 10.93 -0.88
N LEU A 178 3.33 10.18 0.08
CA LEU A 178 2.92 10.32 1.46
C LEU A 178 3.89 11.19 2.26
N ASP A 179 3.33 12.05 3.09
CA ASP A 179 4.08 12.56 4.23
C ASP A 179 4.11 11.48 5.32
N TRP A 180 5.20 10.70 5.33
CA TRP A 180 5.42 9.62 6.29
C TRP A 180 5.50 10.08 7.75
N LYS A 181 5.51 11.38 8.01
CA LYS A 181 5.36 11.92 9.36
C LYS A 181 3.90 11.88 9.81
N LEU A 182 2.98 12.03 8.88
CA LEU A 182 1.53 12.05 9.15
C LEU A 182 0.87 10.69 8.94
N MET A 183 1.21 10.00 7.85
CA MET A 183 0.65 8.70 7.50
C MET A 183 1.72 7.62 7.63
N LYS A 184 1.33 6.45 8.15
CA LYS A 184 2.26 5.34 8.41
C LYS A 184 1.97 4.11 7.53
N TRP A 185 0.89 4.13 6.82
CA TRP A 185 0.50 3.04 5.93
C TRP A 185 -0.32 3.56 4.75
N MET A 186 -0.33 2.80 3.69
CA MET A 186 -1.14 3.01 2.49
C MET A 186 -1.51 1.68 1.84
N ASN A 187 -2.54 1.71 1.00
CA ASN A 187 -2.79 0.60 0.09
C ASN A 187 -1.84 0.66 -1.12
N LEU A 188 -1.47 -0.49 -1.64
CA LEU A 188 -0.86 -0.65 -2.95
C LEU A 188 -1.81 -1.50 -3.83
N PRO A 189 -2.02 -1.12 -5.09
CA PRO A 189 -1.43 0.03 -5.83
C PRO A 189 -1.91 1.38 -5.31
N THR A 190 -1.14 2.42 -5.58
CA THR A 190 -1.46 3.83 -5.35
C THR A 190 -2.01 4.50 -6.61
N GLY A 191 -2.55 5.70 -6.50
CA GLY A 191 -3.02 6.48 -7.65
C GLY A 191 -4.26 7.32 -7.35
N GLU A 192 -4.54 7.62 -6.10
CA GLU A 192 -5.74 8.33 -5.68
C GLU A 192 -5.43 9.74 -5.18
N VAL A 193 -6.34 10.69 -5.47
CA VAL A 193 -6.49 11.94 -4.73
C VAL A 193 -7.79 11.86 -3.95
N ILE A 194 -7.71 12.02 -2.65
CA ILE A 194 -8.76 11.64 -1.69
C ILE A 194 -9.24 12.88 -0.93
N VAL A 195 -10.56 12.98 -0.73
CA VAL A 195 -11.17 13.93 0.17
C VAL A 195 -12.38 13.30 0.86
N ALA A 196 -12.56 13.58 2.15
CA ALA A 196 -13.78 13.22 2.88
C ALA A 196 -14.74 14.41 2.85
N PRO A 197 -15.90 14.33 2.18
CA PRO A 197 -16.88 15.42 2.15
C PRO A 197 -17.52 15.68 3.54
N VAL A 198 -18.17 16.86 3.68
CA VAL A 198 -18.94 17.21 4.87
C VAL A 198 -20.35 16.64 4.79
#